data_36279033aee5e0303a0e4b32b987deb8
#
_entry.id   36279033aee5e0303a0e4b32b987deb8
#
_cell.length_a   1.000
_cell.length_b   1.000
_cell.length_c   1.000
_cell.angle_alpha   90.00
_cell.angle_beta   90.00
_cell.angle_gamma   90.00
#
_symmetry.space_group_name_H-M   'P 1'
#
loop_
_entity.id
_entity.type
_entity.pdbx_description
1 polymer ?
#
loop_
_entity_poly.entity_id
_entity_poly.type
_entity_poly.pdbx_seq_one_letter_code
_entity_poly.pdbx_strand_id
1 'polypeptide(L)'
;MAYTETKNTSWGERLGGAFKGVATGLVLILLGSWLLWWNEGRTYKKAGAIGEAMVQTQDVADISTVDPALEGKVVHAMGRADTTDVLTDPAFGVSTTAIALSREVEYYQWTEHEKSETRKKLGGGEETVTTYTYSREWVASPIDSSAFHDPMYSTAQPLSRNDMGPNDTLADFEDEELYAQNVSFGAYKLPPFLVHRIGGAVPMALSPESVDLQAIAVAIHVSDLYARRYLEAPVSADALVHVAGSTIYIGQNPGTPKIGDVRVTFQRTPPADVSIIAKVMSDTFEEYVASNGYTFSRLAMGKASMEKMFEDAKSENSTMAWILRIVGIVVVVAGLRTVLSPLAVLVGVLPILESLVGAGIGLVSLLLGLAWSFVVIAVAWVRFRPLLS
;
A
#
# COMPACT_ATOMS: atom_id res chain seq x y z
N MET A 1 -22.27 20.10 -4.01
CA MET A 1 -21.91 21.49 -4.34
C MET A 1 -20.41 21.58 -4.43
N ALA A 2 -19.84 22.53 -5.15
CA ALA A 2 -18.39 22.71 -5.22
C ALA A 2 -18.01 23.99 -4.48
N TYR A 3 -17.04 23.92 -3.61
CA TYR A 3 -16.42 25.07 -2.95
C TYR A 3 -15.19 25.47 -3.78
N THR A 4 -14.95 26.76 -3.97
CA THR A 4 -13.89 27.22 -4.85
C THR A 4 -13.05 28.30 -4.19
N GLU A 5 -11.74 28.11 -4.21
CA GLU A 5 -10.77 29.11 -3.77
C GLU A 5 -9.94 29.61 -4.96
N THR A 6 -9.63 30.90 -4.94
CA THR A 6 -8.78 31.50 -5.97
C THR A 6 -7.56 32.14 -5.34
N LYS A 7 -6.37 31.66 -5.74
CA LYS A 7 -5.10 32.22 -5.32
C LYS A 7 -4.41 32.92 -6.47
N ASN A 8 -4.04 34.17 -6.27
CA ASN A 8 -3.21 34.92 -7.23
C ASN A 8 -1.77 34.96 -6.71
N THR A 9 -0.83 34.59 -7.57
CA THR A 9 0.62 34.61 -7.28
C THR A 9 1.29 35.59 -8.23
N SER A 10 2.01 36.57 -7.68
CA SER A 10 2.72 37.56 -8.48
C SER A 10 3.94 36.96 -9.18
N TRP A 11 4.43 37.62 -10.25
CA TRP A 11 5.65 37.19 -10.93
C TRP A 11 6.87 37.12 -9.99
N GLY A 12 7.00 38.10 -9.09
CA GLY A 12 8.11 38.13 -8.12
C GLY A 12 8.05 36.96 -7.14
N GLU A 13 6.87 36.59 -6.63
CA GLU A 13 6.68 35.43 -5.76
C GLU A 13 6.99 34.12 -6.49
N ARG A 14 6.57 33.98 -7.75
CA ARG A 14 6.89 32.82 -8.59
C ARG A 14 8.39 32.69 -8.82
N LEU A 15 9.06 33.81 -9.13
CA LEU A 15 10.51 33.83 -9.32
C LEU A 15 11.25 33.45 -8.02
N GLY A 16 10.86 34.04 -6.90
CA GLY A 16 11.40 33.67 -5.58
C GLY A 16 11.20 32.21 -5.24
N GLY A 17 10.00 31.67 -5.54
CA GLY A 17 9.68 30.24 -5.39
C GLY A 17 10.54 29.35 -6.29
N ALA A 18 10.74 29.75 -7.56
CA ALA A 18 11.56 29.00 -8.50
C ALA A 18 13.04 28.93 -8.05
N PHE A 19 13.61 30.03 -7.53
CA PHE A 19 14.95 29.99 -6.97
C PHE A 19 15.07 29.14 -5.70
N LYS A 20 14.08 29.15 -4.82
CA LYS A 20 14.03 28.21 -3.68
C LYS A 20 13.92 26.76 -4.16
N GLY A 21 13.21 26.53 -5.25
CA GLY A 21 13.09 25.22 -5.90
C GLY A 21 14.41 24.64 -6.39
N VAL A 22 15.42 25.48 -6.73
CA VAL A 22 16.73 24.99 -7.20
C VAL A 22 17.40 24.06 -6.16
N ALA A 23 17.34 24.41 -4.88
CA ALA A 23 17.86 23.56 -3.81
C ALA A 23 17.13 22.21 -3.75
N THR A 24 15.79 22.25 -3.83
CA THR A 24 14.97 21.02 -3.92
C THR A 24 15.32 20.19 -5.15
N GLY A 25 15.51 20.83 -6.30
CA GLY A 25 15.91 20.15 -7.53
C GLY A 25 17.27 19.45 -7.42
N LEU A 26 18.26 20.07 -6.78
CA LEU A 26 19.55 19.44 -6.51
C LEU A 26 19.42 18.23 -5.59
N VAL A 27 18.61 18.33 -4.53
CA VAL A 27 18.32 17.20 -3.65
C VAL A 27 17.66 16.04 -4.41
N LEU A 28 16.69 16.33 -5.31
CA LEU A 28 16.05 15.31 -6.14
C LEU A 28 17.05 14.61 -7.07
N ILE A 29 17.99 15.35 -7.70
CA ILE A 29 19.05 14.75 -8.54
C ILE A 29 19.92 13.80 -7.71
N LEU A 30 20.31 14.20 -6.49
CA LEU A 30 21.10 13.35 -5.60
C LEU A 30 20.34 12.10 -5.17
N LEU A 31 19.08 12.26 -4.76
CA LEU A 31 18.22 11.12 -4.34
C LEU A 31 17.97 10.16 -5.50
N GLY A 32 17.63 10.67 -6.69
CA GLY A 32 17.44 9.85 -7.87
C GLY A 32 18.71 9.10 -8.29
N SER A 33 19.87 9.76 -8.24
CA SER A 33 21.17 9.14 -8.52
C SER A 33 21.52 8.06 -7.48
N TRP A 34 21.28 8.33 -6.20
CA TRP A 34 21.46 7.35 -5.14
C TRP A 34 20.53 6.14 -5.31
N LEU A 35 19.26 6.37 -5.65
CA LEU A 35 18.29 5.30 -5.90
C LEU A 35 18.73 4.40 -7.07
N LEU A 36 19.19 4.99 -8.17
CA LEU A 36 19.71 4.25 -9.33
C LEU A 36 20.92 3.41 -8.94
N TRP A 37 21.88 4.01 -8.23
CA TRP A 37 23.08 3.30 -7.75
C TRP A 37 22.73 2.14 -6.81
N TRP A 38 21.92 2.40 -5.79
CA TRP A 38 21.51 1.41 -4.80
C TRP A 38 20.74 0.25 -5.45
N ASN A 39 19.84 0.57 -6.39
CA ASN A 39 19.04 -0.44 -7.10
C ASN A 39 19.92 -1.43 -7.89
N GLU A 40 20.98 -0.96 -8.55
CA GLU A 40 21.91 -1.86 -9.27
C GLU A 40 22.63 -2.80 -8.30
N GLY A 41 23.11 -2.28 -7.17
CA GLY A 41 23.74 -3.10 -6.13
C GLY A 41 22.78 -4.14 -5.52
N ARG A 42 21.55 -3.70 -5.20
CA ARG A 42 20.50 -4.59 -4.68
C ARG A 42 20.17 -5.71 -5.67
N THR A 43 19.93 -5.32 -6.93
CA THR A 43 19.55 -6.26 -8.00
C THR A 43 20.63 -7.32 -8.24
N TYR A 44 21.89 -6.90 -8.28
CA TYR A 44 23.04 -7.78 -8.46
C TYR A 44 23.17 -8.78 -7.29
N LYS A 45 23.14 -8.29 -6.06
CA LYS A 45 23.25 -9.12 -4.86
C LYS A 45 22.07 -10.11 -4.75
N LYS A 46 20.83 -9.66 -5.01
CA LYS A 46 19.66 -10.52 -4.99
C LYS A 46 19.72 -11.59 -6.10
N ALA A 47 20.19 -11.24 -7.30
CA ALA A 47 20.40 -12.21 -8.38
C ALA A 47 21.47 -13.26 -8.00
N GLY A 48 22.55 -12.84 -7.34
CA GLY A 48 23.57 -13.74 -6.81
C GLY A 48 23.01 -14.73 -5.78
N ALA A 49 22.23 -14.23 -4.82
CA ALA A 49 21.59 -15.09 -3.82
C ALA A 49 20.61 -16.10 -4.42
N ILE A 50 19.80 -15.66 -5.40
CA ILE A 50 18.88 -16.56 -6.14
C ILE A 50 19.69 -17.62 -6.89
N GLY A 51 20.77 -17.25 -7.56
CA GLY A 51 21.63 -18.18 -8.30
C GLY A 51 22.33 -19.18 -7.40
N GLU A 52 22.86 -18.72 -6.26
CA GLU A 52 23.51 -19.59 -5.27
C GLU A 52 22.50 -20.58 -4.64
N ALA A 53 21.33 -20.09 -4.22
CA ALA A 53 20.26 -20.93 -3.70
C ALA A 53 19.84 -21.98 -4.72
N MET A 54 19.68 -21.61 -6.00
CA MET A 54 19.25 -22.51 -7.06
C MET A 54 20.22 -23.71 -7.26
N VAL A 55 21.54 -23.49 -7.15
CA VAL A 55 22.54 -24.55 -7.27
C VAL A 55 22.53 -25.49 -6.07
N GLN A 56 22.19 -24.97 -4.88
CA GLN A 56 22.21 -25.74 -3.64
C GLN A 56 20.88 -26.42 -3.31
N THR A 57 19.79 -26.02 -3.98
CA THR A 57 18.45 -26.54 -3.68
C THR A 57 18.31 -27.99 -4.15
N GLN A 58 17.82 -28.84 -3.26
CA GLN A 58 17.48 -30.23 -3.49
C GLN A 58 15.95 -30.39 -3.57
N ASP A 59 15.46 -31.16 -4.52
CA ASP A 59 14.04 -31.49 -4.61
C ASP A 59 13.68 -32.61 -3.63
N VAL A 60 12.68 -32.38 -2.78
CA VAL A 60 12.23 -33.33 -1.77
C VAL A 60 10.80 -33.76 -2.08
N ALA A 61 10.66 -35.00 -2.47
CA ALA A 61 9.37 -35.58 -2.86
C ALA A 61 8.50 -36.01 -1.67
N ASP A 62 9.12 -36.41 -0.57
CA ASP A 62 8.42 -36.91 0.62
C ASP A 62 8.76 -36.05 1.86
N ILE A 63 7.74 -35.43 2.43
CA ILE A 63 7.80 -34.61 3.65
C ILE A 63 7.05 -35.24 4.82
N SER A 64 6.68 -36.52 4.71
CA SER A 64 5.91 -37.25 5.75
C SER A 64 6.73 -37.55 7.00
N THR A 65 8.06 -37.52 6.89
CA THR A 65 9.01 -37.69 8.00
C THR A 65 10.09 -36.60 7.95
N VAL A 66 10.58 -36.19 9.13
CA VAL A 66 11.75 -35.31 9.18
C VAL A 66 13.00 -36.12 8.84
N ASP A 67 13.69 -35.74 7.75
CA ASP A 67 14.92 -36.38 7.31
C ASP A 67 16.15 -35.64 7.88
N PRO A 68 16.91 -36.22 8.83
CA PRO A 68 18.12 -35.61 9.36
C PRO A 68 19.21 -35.33 8.30
N ALA A 69 19.17 -36.03 7.16
CA ALA A 69 20.12 -35.80 6.06
C ALA A 69 19.89 -34.47 5.35
N LEU A 70 18.74 -33.82 5.54
CA LEU A 70 18.40 -32.51 4.99
C LEU A 70 18.80 -31.35 5.90
N GLU A 71 19.29 -31.61 7.12
CA GLU A 71 19.70 -30.58 8.05
C GLU A 71 20.69 -29.59 7.42
N GLY A 72 20.37 -28.31 7.49
CA GLY A 72 21.17 -27.21 6.93
C GLY A 72 21.12 -27.08 5.40
N LYS A 73 20.40 -27.94 4.69
CA LYS A 73 20.28 -27.89 3.21
C LYS A 73 19.11 -27.04 2.78
N VAL A 74 19.26 -26.41 1.61
CA VAL A 74 18.15 -25.71 0.94
C VAL A 74 17.33 -26.75 0.18
N VAL A 75 16.03 -26.77 0.43
CA VAL A 75 15.14 -27.74 -0.19
C VAL A 75 14.01 -27.06 -0.94
N HIS A 76 13.59 -27.69 -2.05
CA HIS A 76 12.28 -27.48 -2.64
C HIS A 76 11.37 -28.61 -2.21
N ALA A 77 10.19 -28.28 -1.67
CA ALA A 77 9.21 -29.27 -1.27
C ALA A 77 7.80 -28.79 -1.58
N MET A 78 6.92 -29.74 -1.88
CA MET A 78 5.51 -29.51 -2.17
C MET A 78 4.66 -30.27 -1.17
N GLY A 79 3.64 -29.62 -0.62
CA GLY A 79 2.74 -30.25 0.32
C GLY A 79 1.59 -29.35 0.74
N ARG A 80 0.78 -29.86 1.64
CA ARG A 80 -0.33 -29.12 2.23
C ARG A 80 0.14 -28.41 3.49
N ALA A 81 -0.06 -27.09 3.54
CA ALA A 81 0.02 -26.32 4.78
C ALA A 81 -1.31 -26.48 5.52
N ASP A 82 -1.29 -26.98 6.73
CA ASP A 82 -2.47 -27.26 7.53
C ASP A 82 -2.30 -26.79 8.97
N THR A 83 -3.44 -26.54 9.66
CA THR A 83 -3.43 -26.11 11.07
C THR A 83 -4.67 -26.58 11.79
N THR A 84 -4.54 -26.80 13.09
CA THR A 84 -5.65 -27.01 14.03
C THR A 84 -5.88 -25.80 14.93
N ASP A 85 -5.11 -24.73 14.76
CA ASP A 85 -5.24 -23.52 15.57
C ASP A 85 -6.58 -22.86 15.28
N VAL A 86 -7.25 -22.46 16.35
CA VAL A 86 -8.48 -21.66 16.29
C VAL A 86 -8.08 -20.19 16.47
N LEU A 87 -8.27 -19.40 15.42
CA LEU A 87 -8.08 -17.96 15.47
C LEU A 87 -9.37 -17.29 15.91
N THR A 88 -9.26 -16.40 16.87
CA THR A 88 -10.42 -15.67 17.42
C THR A 88 -10.13 -14.18 17.39
N ASP A 89 -11.01 -13.44 16.69
CA ASP A 89 -10.95 -11.98 16.69
C ASP A 89 -11.40 -11.45 18.06
N PRO A 90 -10.57 -10.62 18.71
CA PRO A 90 -10.84 -10.20 20.09
C PRO A 90 -11.96 -9.19 20.22
N ALA A 91 -12.28 -8.43 19.15
CA ALA A 91 -13.30 -7.38 19.18
C ALA A 91 -14.68 -7.89 18.81
N PHE A 92 -14.76 -8.91 17.95
CA PHE A 92 -16.01 -9.42 17.40
C PHE A 92 -16.34 -10.84 17.85
N GLY A 93 -15.42 -11.53 18.54
CA GLY A 93 -15.58 -12.93 18.97
C GLY A 93 -15.61 -13.93 17.80
N VAL A 94 -15.41 -13.49 16.58
CA VAL A 94 -15.41 -14.31 15.37
C VAL A 94 -14.25 -15.32 15.41
N SER A 95 -14.58 -16.60 15.32
CA SER A 95 -13.60 -17.69 15.45
C SER A 95 -13.62 -18.63 14.25
N THR A 96 -12.43 -19.09 13.83
CA THR A 96 -12.29 -20.08 12.76
C THR A 96 -10.99 -20.85 12.87
N THR A 97 -10.99 -22.11 12.42
CA THR A 97 -9.76 -22.85 12.16
C THR A 97 -9.26 -22.49 10.77
N ALA A 98 -8.15 -21.75 10.69
CA ALA A 98 -7.59 -21.26 9.44
C ALA A 98 -6.11 -20.89 9.60
N ILE A 99 -5.38 -20.76 8.49
CA ILE A 99 -3.99 -20.26 8.45
C ILE A 99 -3.95 -18.79 8.86
N ALA A 100 -4.91 -17.99 8.37
CA ALA A 100 -5.09 -16.61 8.77
C ALA A 100 -6.57 -16.24 8.86
N LEU A 101 -6.88 -15.26 9.72
CA LEU A 101 -8.17 -14.58 9.85
C LEU A 101 -7.91 -13.09 9.74
N SER A 102 -8.54 -12.42 8.78
CA SER A 102 -8.45 -10.97 8.59
C SER A 102 -9.77 -10.28 8.78
N ARG A 103 -9.72 -9.11 9.38
CA ARG A 103 -10.80 -8.15 9.52
C ARG A 103 -10.42 -6.87 8.81
N GLU A 104 -11.27 -6.44 7.88
CA GLU A 104 -11.17 -5.15 7.20
C GLU A 104 -12.32 -4.26 7.67
N VAL A 105 -12.01 -3.02 8.03
CA VAL A 105 -12.96 -2.04 8.55
C VAL A 105 -13.08 -0.88 7.58
N GLU A 106 -14.30 -0.47 7.31
CA GLU A 106 -14.58 0.68 6.46
C GLU A 106 -15.63 1.58 7.11
N TYR A 107 -15.46 2.87 6.92
CA TYR A 107 -16.30 3.94 7.46
C TYR A 107 -17.00 4.66 6.32
N TYR A 108 -18.30 4.87 6.41
CA TYR A 108 -19.05 5.65 5.41
C TYR A 108 -18.97 7.12 5.76
N GLN A 109 -18.15 7.87 4.99
CA GLN A 109 -17.81 9.25 5.32
C GLN A 109 -17.79 10.16 4.10
N TRP A 110 -17.82 11.47 4.35
CA TRP A 110 -17.50 12.46 3.35
C TRP A 110 -16.01 12.43 3.04
N THR A 111 -15.71 12.47 1.74
CA THR A 111 -14.37 12.66 1.19
C THR A 111 -14.32 13.97 0.43
N GLU A 112 -13.22 14.73 0.62
CA GLU A 112 -12.96 15.95 -0.13
C GLU A 112 -12.02 15.62 -1.30
N HIS A 113 -12.41 16.03 -2.50
CA HIS A 113 -11.61 15.89 -3.71
C HIS A 113 -11.21 17.26 -4.21
N GLU A 114 -9.90 17.46 -4.38
CA GLU A 114 -9.32 18.70 -4.85
C GLU A 114 -9.00 18.64 -6.34
N LYS A 115 -9.38 19.68 -7.09
CA LYS A 115 -8.95 19.91 -8.46
C LYS A 115 -8.47 21.34 -8.61
N SER A 116 -7.18 21.52 -8.94
CA SER A 116 -6.57 22.82 -9.17
C SER A 116 -6.32 23.07 -10.65
N GLU A 117 -6.71 24.25 -11.11
CA GLU A 117 -6.40 24.74 -12.46
C GLU A 117 -5.62 26.05 -12.36
N THR A 118 -4.43 26.09 -12.97
CA THR A 118 -3.57 27.29 -12.95
C THR A 118 -3.57 27.94 -14.32
N ARG A 119 -3.83 29.25 -14.36
CA ARG A 119 -3.80 30.08 -15.56
C ARG A 119 -2.74 31.16 -15.44
N LYS A 120 -1.90 31.28 -16.47
CA LYS A 120 -0.89 32.34 -16.54
C LYS A 120 -1.52 33.64 -17.00
N LYS A 121 -1.15 34.73 -16.34
CA LYS A 121 -1.62 36.10 -16.66
C LYS A 121 -0.54 36.90 -17.38
N LEU A 122 -0.94 37.87 -18.19
CA LEU A 122 -0.03 38.89 -18.71
C LEU A 122 0.65 39.62 -17.54
N GLY A 123 1.96 39.87 -17.68
CA GLY A 123 2.74 40.40 -16.56
C GLY A 123 3.37 39.33 -15.65
N GLY A 124 3.25 38.04 -16.01
CA GLY A 124 3.98 36.94 -15.38
C GLY A 124 3.36 36.37 -14.11
N GLY A 125 2.21 36.90 -13.67
CA GLY A 125 1.45 36.33 -12.56
C GLY A 125 0.70 35.06 -12.95
N GLU A 126 0.23 34.32 -11.95
CA GLU A 126 -0.62 33.15 -12.10
C GLU A 126 -1.87 33.28 -11.23
N GLU A 127 -2.96 32.71 -11.72
CA GLU A 127 -4.18 32.49 -10.97
C GLU A 127 -4.44 31.01 -10.88
N THR A 128 -4.45 30.49 -9.65
CA THR A 128 -4.82 29.10 -9.39
C THR A 128 -6.23 29.09 -8.81
N VAL A 129 -7.12 28.40 -9.48
CA VAL A 129 -8.48 28.14 -9.03
C VAL A 129 -8.53 26.70 -8.54
N THR A 130 -8.73 26.52 -7.24
CA THR A 130 -8.89 25.21 -6.62
C THR A 130 -10.36 24.97 -6.35
N THR A 131 -10.88 23.88 -6.85
CA THR A 131 -12.28 23.45 -6.68
C THR A 131 -12.30 22.21 -5.81
N TYR A 132 -13.02 22.28 -4.71
CA TYR A 132 -13.26 21.19 -3.78
C TYR A 132 -14.64 20.61 -4.02
N THR A 133 -14.71 19.30 -4.22
CA THR A 133 -15.95 18.56 -4.38
C THR A 133 -16.03 17.47 -3.32
N TYR A 134 -17.24 17.13 -2.90
CA TYR A 134 -17.48 16.21 -1.78
C TYR A 134 -18.33 15.04 -2.24
N SER A 135 -17.89 13.83 -1.93
CA SER A 135 -18.64 12.59 -2.14
C SER A 135 -18.74 11.79 -0.83
N ARG A 136 -19.70 10.88 -0.78
CA ARG A 136 -19.84 9.95 0.33
C ARG A 136 -19.30 8.61 -0.11
N GLU A 137 -18.32 8.10 0.61
CA GLU A 137 -17.59 6.90 0.23
C GLU A 137 -17.29 6.03 1.45
N TRP A 138 -17.07 4.74 1.20
CA TRP A 138 -16.47 3.85 2.18
C TRP A 138 -14.96 4.07 2.17
N VAL A 139 -14.40 4.36 3.33
CA VAL A 139 -12.97 4.63 3.53
C VAL A 139 -12.40 3.71 4.60
N ALA A 140 -11.16 3.28 4.43
CA ALA A 140 -10.49 2.35 5.33
C ALA A 140 -10.08 2.95 6.68
N SER A 141 -10.10 4.28 6.81
CA SER A 141 -9.76 4.96 8.06
C SER A 141 -10.63 6.19 8.26
N PRO A 142 -10.98 6.54 9.49
CA PRO A 142 -11.75 7.73 9.76
C PRO A 142 -11.08 9.01 9.25
N ILE A 143 -11.86 9.86 8.59
CA ILE A 143 -11.41 11.16 8.05
C ILE A 143 -11.82 12.26 9.00
N ASP A 144 -10.83 13.02 9.50
CA ASP A 144 -11.09 14.26 10.22
C ASP A 144 -11.53 15.34 9.24
N SER A 145 -12.85 15.54 9.17
CA SER A 145 -13.44 16.54 8.30
C SER A 145 -13.31 17.98 8.80
N SER A 146 -12.74 18.22 9.98
CA SER A 146 -12.49 19.58 10.48
C SER A 146 -11.52 20.36 9.58
N ALA A 147 -10.69 19.65 8.83
CA ALA A 147 -9.76 20.21 7.84
C ALA A 147 -10.37 20.48 6.46
N PHE A 148 -11.63 20.14 6.21
CA PHE A 148 -12.29 20.40 4.93
C PHE A 148 -12.45 21.89 4.67
N HIS A 149 -12.28 22.29 3.43
CA HIS A 149 -12.32 23.69 3.01
C HIS A 149 -13.73 24.30 3.05
N ASP A 150 -14.76 23.52 2.70
CA ASP A 150 -16.15 23.99 2.76
C ASP A 150 -16.73 23.82 4.18
N PRO A 151 -17.09 24.94 4.86
CA PRO A 151 -17.69 24.90 6.20
C PRO A 151 -18.96 24.05 6.30
N MET A 152 -19.66 23.80 5.20
CA MET A 152 -20.84 22.92 5.19
C MET A 152 -20.53 21.48 5.56
N TYR A 153 -19.29 21.03 5.36
CA TYR A 153 -18.83 19.66 5.62
C TYR A 153 -17.86 19.58 6.80
N SER A 154 -17.27 20.69 7.22
CA SER A 154 -16.26 20.71 8.30
C SER A 154 -16.82 21.12 9.66
N THR A 155 -17.96 21.78 9.71
CA THR A 155 -18.53 22.29 10.97
C THR A 155 -19.91 21.70 11.25
N ALA A 156 -20.21 21.48 12.54
CA ALA A 156 -21.54 21.09 12.99
C ALA A 156 -22.52 22.25 12.81
N GLN A 157 -23.06 22.43 11.61
CA GLN A 157 -24.13 23.37 11.33
C GLN A 157 -25.46 22.84 11.90
N PRO A 158 -26.43 23.68 12.28
CA PRO A 158 -27.79 23.23 12.55
C PRO A 158 -28.29 22.50 11.30
N LEU A 159 -28.76 21.28 11.50
CA LEU A 159 -29.14 20.31 10.48
C LEU A 159 -29.80 20.94 9.26
N SER A 160 -29.12 20.89 8.14
CA SER A 160 -29.79 21.00 6.84
C SER A 160 -30.40 19.64 6.50
N ARG A 161 -31.56 19.63 5.81
CA ARG A 161 -32.26 18.39 5.38
C ARG A 161 -31.43 17.51 4.42
N ASN A 162 -30.17 17.85 4.12
CA ASN A 162 -29.35 17.25 3.06
C ASN A 162 -28.19 16.41 3.60
N ASP A 163 -28.21 15.96 4.84
CA ASP A 163 -27.15 15.13 5.46
C ASP A 163 -25.74 15.76 5.43
N MET A 164 -25.62 17.07 5.14
CA MET A 164 -24.34 17.77 5.15
C MET A 164 -23.90 18.09 6.59
N GLY A 165 -22.60 18.07 6.80
CA GLY A 165 -21.98 18.35 8.10
C GLY A 165 -20.75 17.46 8.30
N PRO A 166 -20.06 17.60 9.44
CA PRO A 166 -18.82 16.87 9.68
C PRO A 166 -19.02 15.35 9.69
N ASN A 167 -17.95 14.65 9.42
CA ASN A 167 -17.89 13.22 9.60
C ASN A 167 -18.15 12.81 11.04
N ASP A 168 -18.62 11.60 11.20
CA ASP A 168 -18.90 10.93 12.46
C ASP A 168 -18.56 9.46 12.33
N THR A 169 -18.47 8.71 13.42
CA THR A 169 -18.33 7.26 13.44
C THR A 169 -19.19 6.67 14.54
N LEU A 170 -19.90 5.59 14.25
CA LEU A 170 -20.66 4.84 15.26
C LEU A 170 -19.78 3.96 16.14
N ALA A 171 -18.65 3.53 15.63
CA ALA A 171 -17.65 2.76 16.35
C ALA A 171 -16.28 3.00 15.73
N ASP A 172 -15.24 2.78 16.53
CA ASP A 172 -13.85 2.92 16.10
C ASP A 172 -13.16 1.55 16.23
N PHE A 173 -13.04 0.86 15.12
CA PHE A 173 -12.36 -0.42 14.99
C PHE A 173 -11.22 -0.30 13.98
N GLU A 174 -10.14 -1.03 14.22
CA GLU A 174 -9.01 -1.11 13.31
C GLU A 174 -9.05 -2.42 12.51
N ASP A 175 -8.35 -2.45 11.38
CA ASP A 175 -8.04 -3.70 10.67
C ASP A 175 -7.24 -4.62 11.56
N GLU A 176 -7.44 -5.94 11.42
CA GLU A 176 -6.72 -6.95 12.19
C GLU A 176 -6.38 -8.13 11.30
N GLU A 177 -5.19 -8.68 11.50
CA GLU A 177 -4.76 -9.89 10.80
C GLU A 177 -4.12 -10.87 11.78
N LEU A 178 -4.78 -11.99 12.00
CA LEU A 178 -4.37 -13.06 12.91
C LEU A 178 -3.82 -14.24 12.12
N TYR A 179 -2.72 -14.81 12.57
CA TYR A 179 -2.07 -15.98 11.94
C TYR A 179 -1.94 -17.15 12.89
N ALA A 180 -2.14 -18.36 12.34
CA ALA A 180 -1.90 -19.60 13.07
C ALA A 180 -0.42 -19.73 13.45
N GLN A 181 -0.18 -20.15 14.68
CA GLN A 181 1.16 -20.34 15.22
C GLN A 181 1.72 -21.74 14.93
N ASN A 182 0.82 -22.72 14.73
CA ASN A 182 1.15 -24.12 14.50
C ASN A 182 0.64 -24.55 13.11
N VAL A 183 1.42 -24.21 12.08
CA VAL A 183 1.11 -24.61 10.72
C VAL A 183 2.02 -25.78 10.33
N SER A 184 1.43 -26.96 10.14
CA SER A 184 2.13 -28.18 9.69
C SER A 184 2.30 -28.20 8.17
N PHE A 185 3.40 -28.80 7.74
CA PHE A 185 3.74 -29.07 6.35
C PHE A 185 4.37 -30.46 6.26
N GLY A 186 3.53 -31.48 6.16
CA GLY A 186 3.94 -32.86 6.41
C GLY A 186 4.38 -33.05 7.85
N ALA A 187 5.60 -33.56 8.07
CA ALA A 187 6.22 -33.69 9.39
C ALA A 187 6.92 -32.40 9.88
N TYR A 188 7.01 -31.39 9.03
CA TYR A 188 7.66 -30.12 9.36
C TYR A 188 6.65 -29.08 9.83
N LYS A 189 7.17 -28.03 10.50
CA LYS A 189 6.42 -26.85 10.94
C LYS A 189 6.82 -25.64 10.12
N LEU A 190 5.86 -24.92 9.55
CA LEU A 190 6.14 -23.67 8.83
C LEU A 190 6.39 -22.52 9.79
N PRO A 191 7.52 -21.80 9.64
CA PRO A 191 7.79 -20.59 10.42
C PRO A 191 6.94 -19.40 9.93
N PRO A 192 6.81 -18.35 10.77
CA PRO A 192 5.96 -17.19 10.45
C PRO A 192 6.26 -16.54 9.10
N PHE A 193 7.53 -16.44 8.68
CA PHE A 193 7.89 -15.82 7.40
C PHE A 193 7.40 -16.58 6.16
N LEU A 194 7.08 -17.88 6.28
CA LEU A 194 6.40 -18.66 5.24
C LEU A 194 4.88 -18.60 5.41
N VAL A 195 4.37 -18.71 6.65
CA VAL A 195 2.94 -18.65 6.95
C VAL A 195 2.30 -17.37 6.41
N HIS A 196 2.92 -16.21 6.64
CA HIS A 196 2.44 -14.91 6.15
C HIS A 196 2.43 -14.77 4.61
N ARG A 197 3.04 -15.71 3.89
CA ARG A 197 3.02 -15.75 2.41
C ARG A 197 1.94 -16.66 1.85
N ILE A 198 1.23 -17.39 2.70
CA ILE A 198 0.13 -18.25 2.28
C ILE A 198 -1.07 -17.37 1.97
N GLY A 199 -1.42 -17.32 0.69
CA GLY A 199 -2.55 -16.55 0.21
C GLY A 199 -3.82 -17.38 0.05
N GLY A 200 -4.76 -16.86 -0.75
CA GLY A 200 -6.02 -17.56 -1.03
C GLY A 200 -7.09 -17.28 0.03
N ALA A 201 -7.08 -16.08 0.60
CA ALA A 201 -8.14 -15.61 1.49
C ALA A 201 -9.51 -15.69 0.79
N VAL A 202 -10.50 -16.17 1.52
CA VAL A 202 -11.89 -16.28 1.07
C VAL A 202 -12.82 -15.62 2.07
N PRO A 203 -13.94 -15.04 1.62
CA PRO A 203 -14.93 -14.47 2.52
C PRO A 203 -15.38 -15.52 3.56
N MET A 204 -15.47 -15.10 4.82
CA MET A 204 -15.92 -15.95 5.91
C MET A 204 -17.41 -15.73 6.15
N ALA A 205 -18.23 -16.77 5.96
CA ALA A 205 -19.66 -16.69 6.26
C ALA A 205 -19.87 -16.54 7.78
N LEU A 206 -20.60 -15.49 8.16
CA LEU A 206 -20.95 -15.16 9.54
C LEU A 206 -22.44 -15.43 9.79
N SER A 207 -22.77 -15.76 11.02
CA SER A 207 -24.14 -15.77 11.53
C SER A 207 -24.19 -14.95 12.83
N PRO A 208 -25.36 -14.46 13.24
CA PRO A 208 -25.48 -13.73 14.52
C PRO A 208 -24.97 -14.53 15.73
N GLU A 209 -25.03 -15.86 15.70
CA GLU A 209 -24.54 -16.73 16.77
C GLU A 209 -23.01 -16.87 16.76
N SER A 210 -22.35 -16.58 15.63
CA SER A 210 -20.89 -16.66 15.48
C SER A 210 -20.17 -15.35 15.84
N VAL A 211 -20.90 -14.35 16.30
CA VAL A 211 -20.41 -12.99 16.57
C VAL A 211 -20.81 -12.58 17.99
N ASP A 212 -19.89 -11.98 18.72
CA ASP A 212 -20.19 -11.39 20.02
C ASP A 212 -20.90 -10.04 19.86
N LEU A 213 -22.22 -10.10 19.64
CA LEU A 213 -23.06 -8.91 19.48
C LEU A 213 -23.02 -7.98 20.69
N GLN A 214 -22.80 -8.53 21.90
CA GLN A 214 -22.75 -7.74 23.12
C GLN A 214 -21.45 -6.93 23.21
N ALA A 215 -20.32 -7.54 22.86
CA ALA A 215 -19.02 -6.82 22.79
C ALA A 215 -19.08 -5.69 21.76
N ILE A 216 -19.65 -5.95 20.59
CA ILE A 216 -19.83 -4.92 19.55
C ILE A 216 -20.75 -3.80 20.06
N ALA A 217 -21.89 -4.13 20.68
CA ALA A 217 -22.84 -3.14 21.17
C ALA A 217 -22.23 -2.20 22.23
N VAL A 218 -21.30 -2.70 23.04
CA VAL A 218 -20.56 -1.87 24.04
C VAL A 218 -19.60 -0.90 23.34
N ALA A 219 -19.02 -1.27 22.19
CA ALA A 219 -18.11 -0.42 21.43
C ALA A 219 -18.84 0.65 20.60
N ILE A 220 -20.16 0.49 20.35
CA ILE A 220 -20.96 1.45 19.61
C ILE A 220 -21.27 2.68 20.47
N HIS A 221 -20.96 3.86 19.96
CA HIS A 221 -21.33 5.13 20.56
C HIS A 221 -22.14 5.96 19.56
N VAL A 222 -23.40 6.13 19.87
CA VAL A 222 -24.28 6.98 19.07
C VAL A 222 -24.07 8.43 19.51
N SER A 223 -23.37 9.21 18.68
CA SER A 223 -23.15 10.62 18.95
C SER A 223 -24.48 11.42 18.86
N ASP A 224 -24.53 12.56 19.52
CA ASP A 224 -25.67 13.50 19.37
C ASP A 224 -25.85 13.94 17.91
N LEU A 225 -24.78 13.99 17.14
CA LEU A 225 -24.81 14.37 15.74
C LEU A 225 -25.47 13.29 14.88
N TYR A 226 -25.06 12.02 15.03
CA TYR A 226 -25.67 10.89 14.35
C TYR A 226 -27.14 10.74 14.72
N ALA A 227 -27.45 10.78 16.02
CA ALA A 227 -28.81 10.65 16.53
C ALA A 227 -29.74 11.71 15.92
N ARG A 228 -29.35 12.98 15.94
CA ARG A 228 -30.15 14.09 15.38
C ARG A 228 -30.34 14.01 13.87
N ARG A 229 -29.37 13.43 13.15
CA ARG A 229 -29.40 13.32 11.68
C ARG A 229 -30.29 12.18 11.20
N TYR A 230 -30.21 11.03 11.86
CA TYR A 230 -30.66 9.78 11.25
C TYR A 230 -31.65 9.00 12.12
N LEU A 231 -31.78 9.29 13.42
CA LEU A 231 -32.67 8.54 14.30
C LEU A 231 -33.92 9.36 14.61
N GLU A 232 -35.07 8.77 14.39
CA GLU A 232 -36.38 9.35 14.78
C GLU A 232 -36.65 9.22 16.29
N ALA A 233 -36.08 8.17 16.92
CA ALA A 233 -36.17 7.89 18.35
C ALA A 233 -34.84 7.24 18.83
N PRO A 234 -34.53 7.25 20.14
CA PRO A 234 -33.43 6.51 20.68
C PRO A 234 -33.52 5.03 20.32
N VAL A 235 -32.42 4.46 19.80
CA VAL A 235 -32.31 3.03 19.46
C VAL A 235 -31.26 2.38 20.35
N SER A 236 -31.42 1.10 20.64
CA SER A 236 -30.43 0.31 21.34
C SER A 236 -29.25 0.02 20.39
N ALA A 237 -28.02 -0.07 20.92
CA ALA A 237 -26.82 -0.30 20.12
C ALA A 237 -26.87 -1.61 19.33
N ASP A 238 -27.44 -2.67 19.90
CA ASP A 238 -27.65 -3.97 19.25
C ASP A 238 -28.57 -3.90 18.03
N ALA A 239 -29.54 -2.98 18.04
CA ALA A 239 -30.42 -2.76 16.89
C ALA A 239 -29.73 -2.13 15.68
N LEU A 240 -28.50 -1.61 15.86
CA LEU A 240 -27.67 -1.06 14.79
C LEU A 240 -26.71 -2.10 14.20
N VAL A 241 -26.64 -3.32 14.73
CA VAL A 241 -25.75 -4.38 14.26
C VAL A 241 -26.46 -5.33 13.32
N HIS A 242 -26.01 -5.43 12.09
CA HIS A 242 -26.57 -6.32 11.07
C HIS A 242 -25.49 -7.27 10.55
N VAL A 243 -25.72 -8.59 10.68
CA VAL A 243 -24.78 -9.63 10.21
C VAL A 243 -25.32 -10.24 8.93
N ALA A 244 -24.55 -10.18 7.83
CA ALA A 244 -24.94 -10.77 6.55
C ALA A 244 -23.73 -11.20 5.72
N GLY A 245 -23.71 -12.46 5.28
CA GLY A 245 -22.58 -12.99 4.50
C GLY A 245 -21.28 -12.98 5.29
N SER A 246 -20.27 -12.28 4.80
CA SER A 246 -18.99 -12.08 5.48
C SER A 246 -18.88 -10.73 6.18
N THR A 247 -19.98 -9.99 6.31
CA THR A 247 -19.97 -8.59 6.70
C THR A 247 -20.84 -8.36 7.94
N ILE A 248 -20.32 -7.58 8.86
CA ILE A 248 -21.04 -6.96 9.96
C ILE A 248 -21.18 -5.49 9.61
N TYR A 249 -22.42 -5.03 9.54
CA TYR A 249 -22.73 -3.64 9.29
C TYR A 249 -23.25 -3.00 10.58
N ILE A 250 -22.69 -1.86 10.94
CA ILE A 250 -23.06 -1.05 12.10
C ILE A 250 -23.66 0.25 11.59
N GLY A 251 -24.97 0.38 11.73
CA GLY A 251 -25.74 1.51 11.22
C GLY A 251 -27.22 1.17 11.14
N GLN A 252 -28.04 2.15 10.79
CA GLN A 252 -29.49 1.98 10.80
C GLN A 252 -30.01 1.03 9.70
N ASN A 253 -29.46 1.13 8.49
CA ASN A 253 -29.91 0.35 7.35
C ASN A 253 -28.78 0.07 6.35
N PRO A 254 -28.37 -1.20 6.18
CA PRO A 254 -27.30 -1.56 5.22
C PRO A 254 -27.58 -1.14 3.77
N GLY A 255 -28.87 -1.05 3.38
CA GLY A 255 -29.27 -0.67 2.01
C GLY A 255 -29.18 0.83 1.73
N THR A 256 -29.05 1.66 2.75
CA THR A 256 -28.98 3.12 2.63
C THR A 256 -27.99 3.70 3.64
N PRO A 257 -26.66 3.53 3.38
CA PRO A 257 -25.61 3.96 4.29
C PRO A 257 -25.71 5.43 4.68
N LYS A 258 -25.40 5.76 5.92
CA LYS A 258 -25.36 7.10 6.50
C LYS A 258 -23.96 7.45 6.96
N ILE A 259 -23.62 8.75 6.96
CA ILE A 259 -22.33 9.22 7.48
C ILE A 259 -22.21 8.77 8.95
N GLY A 260 -21.14 8.03 9.22
CA GLY A 260 -20.86 7.44 10.52
C GLY A 260 -21.08 5.93 10.60
N ASP A 261 -21.76 5.34 9.62
CA ASP A 261 -21.93 3.89 9.56
C ASP A 261 -20.58 3.19 9.34
N VAL A 262 -20.46 2.00 9.92
CA VAL A 262 -19.23 1.19 9.85
C VAL A 262 -19.55 -0.17 9.21
N ARG A 263 -18.66 -0.64 8.38
CA ARG A 263 -18.73 -1.96 7.75
C ARG A 263 -17.46 -2.75 8.05
N VAL A 264 -17.64 -3.95 8.58
CA VAL A 264 -16.55 -4.85 8.95
C VAL A 264 -16.68 -6.13 8.15
N THR A 265 -15.65 -6.48 7.40
CA THR A 265 -15.63 -7.67 6.55
C THR A 265 -14.59 -8.66 7.05
N PHE A 266 -14.99 -9.93 7.17
CA PHE A 266 -14.11 -11.02 7.59
C PHE A 266 -13.75 -11.91 6.42
N GLN A 267 -12.44 -12.21 6.33
CA GLN A 267 -11.90 -13.21 5.41
C GLN A 267 -11.05 -14.22 6.18
N ARG A 268 -10.97 -15.44 5.69
CA ARG A 268 -10.09 -16.48 6.23
C ARG A 268 -9.22 -17.07 5.14
N THR A 269 -8.00 -17.41 5.45
CA THR A 269 -7.11 -18.21 4.59
C THR A 269 -7.17 -19.68 5.04
N PRO A 270 -7.84 -20.55 4.28
CA PRO A 270 -7.94 -21.96 4.64
C PRO A 270 -6.62 -22.70 4.42
N PRO A 271 -6.43 -23.89 4.99
CA PRO A 271 -5.37 -24.81 4.64
C PRO A 271 -5.29 -25.03 3.13
N ALA A 272 -4.08 -24.95 2.57
CA ALA A 272 -3.86 -25.00 1.12
C ALA A 272 -2.58 -25.75 0.73
N ASP A 273 -2.56 -26.28 -0.51
CA ASP A 273 -1.33 -26.80 -1.07
C ASP A 273 -0.37 -25.66 -1.38
N VAL A 274 0.88 -25.82 -1.00
CA VAL A 274 1.95 -24.86 -1.25
C VAL A 274 3.24 -25.55 -1.69
N SER A 275 4.08 -24.81 -2.39
CA SER A 275 5.45 -25.20 -2.71
C SER A 275 6.39 -24.22 -2.04
N ILE A 276 7.44 -24.70 -1.38
CA ILE A 276 8.40 -23.88 -0.66
C ILE A 276 9.83 -24.10 -1.16
N ILE A 277 10.64 -23.05 -1.07
CA ILE A 277 12.11 -23.14 -1.12
C ILE A 277 12.64 -22.46 0.12
N ALA A 278 13.27 -23.23 1.01
CA ALA A 278 13.83 -22.73 2.26
C ALA A 278 14.92 -23.69 2.78
N LYS A 279 15.70 -23.24 3.76
CA LYS A 279 16.72 -24.05 4.40
C LYS A 279 16.08 -24.84 5.55
N VAL A 280 16.32 -26.15 5.62
CA VAL A 280 15.85 -27.01 6.70
C VAL A 280 16.66 -26.76 7.98
N MET A 281 15.96 -26.64 9.11
CA MET A 281 16.52 -26.56 10.46
C MET A 281 15.66 -27.40 11.40
N SER A 282 16.17 -28.56 11.78
CA SER A 282 15.44 -29.55 12.61
C SER A 282 14.10 -29.93 11.99
N ASP A 283 12.98 -29.61 12.61
CA ASP A 283 11.61 -29.84 12.17
C ASP A 283 10.94 -28.61 11.55
N THR A 284 11.73 -27.57 11.19
CA THR A 284 11.23 -26.33 10.64
C THR A 284 12.14 -25.78 9.53
N PHE A 285 11.95 -24.54 9.13
CA PHE A 285 12.69 -23.90 8.04
C PHE A 285 13.24 -22.53 8.47
N GLU A 286 14.35 -22.16 7.83
CA GLU A 286 14.95 -20.83 7.90
C GLU A 286 15.12 -20.24 6.52
N GLU A 287 15.31 -18.92 6.42
CA GLU A 287 15.76 -18.30 5.20
C GLU A 287 17.20 -18.74 4.88
N TYR A 288 17.43 -19.08 3.62
CA TYR A 288 18.80 -19.31 3.17
C TYR A 288 19.58 -18.00 3.12
N VAL A 289 20.74 -17.95 3.75
CA VAL A 289 21.66 -16.81 3.71
C VAL A 289 22.77 -17.08 2.70
N ALA A 290 22.78 -16.35 1.60
CA ALA A 290 23.79 -16.49 0.56
C ALA A 290 25.15 -15.88 0.99
N SER A 291 26.23 -16.24 0.28
CA SER A 291 27.59 -15.76 0.55
C SER A 291 27.73 -14.23 0.51
N ASN A 292 26.86 -13.55 -0.22
CA ASN A 292 26.82 -12.09 -0.32
C ASN A 292 25.96 -11.41 0.77
N GLY A 293 25.47 -12.19 1.75
CA GLY A 293 24.67 -11.72 2.88
C GLY A 293 23.17 -11.45 2.59
N TYR A 294 22.70 -11.73 1.37
CA TYR A 294 21.28 -11.65 1.06
C TYR A 294 20.57 -12.95 1.41
N THR A 295 19.36 -12.84 1.95
CA THR A 295 18.52 -14.00 2.24
C THR A 295 17.66 -14.39 1.05
N PHE A 296 17.36 -15.67 0.96
CA PHE A 296 16.43 -16.23 -0.02
C PHE A 296 15.54 -17.27 0.63
N SER A 297 14.26 -17.11 0.43
CA SER A 297 13.22 -18.10 0.72
C SER A 297 12.03 -17.80 -0.19
N ARG A 298 11.26 -18.81 -0.53
CA ARG A 298 10.09 -18.63 -1.39
C ARG A 298 8.96 -19.57 -0.97
N LEU A 299 7.73 -19.08 -1.13
CA LEU A 299 6.51 -19.85 -1.08
C LEU A 299 5.69 -19.52 -2.33
N ALA A 300 5.14 -20.53 -2.97
CA ALA A 300 4.17 -20.42 -4.06
C ALA A 300 2.92 -21.19 -3.69
N MET A 301 1.76 -20.67 -4.04
CA MET A 301 0.49 -21.37 -3.86
C MET A 301 0.37 -22.51 -4.87
N GLY A 302 -0.20 -23.63 -4.41
CA GLY A 302 -0.34 -24.84 -5.23
C GLY A 302 0.98 -25.58 -5.49
N LYS A 303 0.98 -26.43 -6.49
CA LYS A 303 2.14 -27.24 -6.88
C LYS A 303 2.93 -26.51 -7.98
N ALA A 304 4.05 -25.93 -7.61
CA ALA A 304 4.97 -25.24 -8.51
C ALA A 304 6.31 -25.97 -8.52
N SER A 305 6.88 -26.25 -9.70
CA SER A 305 8.20 -26.86 -9.79
C SER A 305 9.31 -25.92 -9.28
N MET A 306 10.41 -26.51 -8.86
CA MET A 306 11.60 -25.78 -8.41
C MET A 306 12.06 -24.76 -9.46
N GLU A 307 12.15 -25.18 -10.73
CA GLU A 307 12.58 -24.34 -11.85
C GLU A 307 11.66 -23.13 -12.01
N LYS A 308 10.34 -23.35 -11.98
CA LYS A 308 9.34 -22.28 -12.09
C LYS A 308 9.48 -21.27 -10.95
N MET A 309 9.67 -21.74 -9.72
CA MET A 309 9.82 -20.85 -8.55
C MET A 309 11.09 -19.99 -8.67
N PHE A 310 12.20 -20.51 -9.20
CA PHE A 310 13.41 -19.74 -9.44
C PHE A 310 13.29 -18.79 -10.63
N GLU A 311 12.62 -19.19 -11.71
CA GLU A 311 12.31 -18.28 -12.83
C GLU A 311 11.48 -17.10 -12.38
N ASP A 312 10.44 -17.33 -11.60
CA ASP A 312 9.58 -16.28 -11.03
C ASP A 312 10.40 -15.34 -10.13
N ALA A 313 11.28 -15.89 -9.28
CA ALA A 313 12.15 -15.08 -8.43
C ALA A 313 13.11 -14.17 -9.24
N LYS A 314 13.69 -14.71 -10.32
CA LYS A 314 14.56 -13.94 -11.25
C LYS A 314 13.76 -12.86 -11.98
N SER A 315 12.58 -13.20 -12.48
CA SER A 315 11.67 -12.29 -13.18
C SER A 315 11.24 -11.14 -12.27
N GLU A 316 10.81 -11.43 -11.05
CA GLU A 316 10.43 -10.42 -10.05
C GLU A 316 11.59 -9.47 -9.72
N ASN A 317 12.81 -10.02 -9.53
CA ASN A 317 13.99 -9.19 -9.30
C ASN A 317 14.30 -8.27 -10.48
N SER A 318 14.18 -8.77 -11.71
CA SER A 318 14.36 -7.98 -12.93
C SER A 318 13.29 -6.91 -13.09
N THR A 319 12.03 -7.27 -12.90
CA THR A 319 10.89 -6.33 -12.98
C THR A 319 11.05 -5.20 -11.97
N MET A 320 11.37 -5.52 -10.72
CA MET A 320 11.61 -4.52 -9.68
C MET A 320 12.79 -3.62 -10.03
N ALA A 321 13.87 -4.18 -10.62
CA ALA A 321 15.01 -3.39 -11.07
C ALA A 321 14.61 -2.36 -12.13
N TRP A 322 13.76 -2.73 -13.09
CA TRP A 322 13.28 -1.83 -14.13
C TRP A 322 12.32 -0.77 -13.57
N ILE A 323 11.41 -1.13 -12.68
CA ILE A 323 10.52 -0.16 -12.01
C ILE A 323 11.35 0.90 -11.29
N LEU A 324 12.33 0.49 -10.48
CA LEU A 324 13.17 1.42 -9.71
C LEU A 324 14.12 2.25 -10.61
N ARG A 325 14.56 1.72 -11.77
CA ARG A 325 15.26 2.52 -12.78
C ARG A 325 14.40 3.64 -13.33
N ILE A 326 13.15 3.30 -13.73
CA ILE A 326 12.20 4.29 -14.25
C ILE A 326 11.94 5.38 -13.20
N VAL A 327 11.64 4.98 -11.95
CA VAL A 327 11.42 5.93 -10.85
C VAL A 327 12.64 6.82 -10.63
N GLY A 328 13.84 6.24 -10.57
CA GLY A 328 15.09 7.02 -10.40
C GLY A 328 15.33 8.01 -11.53
N ILE A 329 15.11 7.59 -12.77
CA ILE A 329 15.21 8.47 -13.97
C ILE A 329 14.22 9.62 -13.88
N VAL A 330 12.94 9.32 -13.55
CA VAL A 330 11.89 10.36 -13.41
C VAL A 330 12.27 11.37 -12.33
N VAL A 331 12.77 10.91 -11.18
CA VAL A 331 13.22 11.80 -10.09
C VAL A 331 14.40 12.69 -10.53
N VAL A 332 15.39 12.15 -11.25
CA VAL A 332 16.51 12.94 -11.79
C VAL A 332 16.02 13.99 -12.79
N VAL A 333 15.15 13.60 -13.74
CA VAL A 333 14.57 14.51 -14.73
C VAL A 333 13.75 15.61 -14.07
N ALA A 334 12.94 15.27 -13.08
CA ALA A 334 12.14 16.24 -12.30
C ALA A 334 13.08 17.21 -11.56
N GLY A 335 14.14 16.70 -10.94
CA GLY A 335 15.17 17.52 -10.29
C GLY A 335 15.81 18.53 -11.25
N LEU A 336 16.26 18.07 -12.42
CA LEU A 336 16.83 18.95 -13.47
C LEU A 336 15.82 20.00 -13.95
N ARG A 337 14.56 19.60 -14.18
CA ARG A 337 13.52 20.52 -14.58
C ARG A 337 13.29 21.60 -13.52
N THR A 338 13.32 21.21 -12.24
CA THR A 338 13.16 22.13 -11.12
C THR A 338 14.34 23.08 -11.00
N VAL A 339 15.59 22.60 -11.19
CA VAL A 339 16.79 23.45 -11.23
C VAL A 339 16.74 24.48 -12.35
N LEU A 340 16.22 24.10 -13.53
CA LEU A 340 16.12 24.97 -14.69
C LEU A 340 14.84 25.85 -14.70
N SER A 341 13.89 25.62 -13.79
CA SER A 341 12.60 26.34 -13.76
C SER A 341 12.70 27.86 -13.68
N PRO A 342 13.69 28.47 -12.96
CA PRO A 342 13.82 29.94 -12.94
C PRO A 342 13.97 30.55 -14.32
N LEU A 343 14.58 29.86 -15.29
CA LEU A 343 14.74 30.34 -16.65
C LEU A 343 13.40 30.53 -17.36
N ALA A 344 12.42 29.63 -17.13
CA ALA A 344 11.08 29.77 -17.69
C ALA A 344 10.34 30.94 -17.04
N VAL A 345 10.43 31.08 -15.71
CA VAL A 345 9.75 32.14 -14.95
C VAL A 345 10.31 33.52 -15.30
N LEU A 346 11.62 33.66 -15.56
CA LEU A 346 12.24 34.92 -15.99
C LEU A 346 11.60 35.50 -17.26
N VAL A 347 11.24 34.66 -18.23
CA VAL A 347 10.57 35.08 -19.46
C VAL A 347 9.04 35.11 -19.32
N GLY A 348 8.53 34.77 -18.15
CA GLY A 348 7.12 34.59 -17.84
C GLY A 348 6.25 35.84 -17.93
N VAL A 349 6.82 37.03 -18.13
CA VAL A 349 6.08 38.27 -18.40
C VAL A 349 5.17 38.10 -19.62
N LEU A 350 5.57 37.28 -20.60
CA LEU A 350 4.78 36.89 -21.75
C LEU A 350 4.44 35.37 -21.64
N PRO A 351 3.18 34.97 -21.40
CA PRO A 351 2.79 33.58 -21.17
C PRO A 351 3.18 32.61 -22.30
N ILE A 352 3.16 33.09 -23.57
CA ILE A 352 3.55 32.27 -24.73
C ILE A 352 5.05 31.95 -24.69
N LEU A 353 5.90 32.93 -24.36
CA LEU A 353 7.35 32.72 -24.24
C LEU A 353 7.66 31.78 -23.08
N GLU A 354 7.00 31.95 -21.95
CA GLU A 354 7.17 31.05 -20.81
C GLU A 354 6.81 29.59 -21.15
N SER A 355 5.70 29.38 -21.89
CA SER A 355 5.31 28.02 -22.27
C SER A 355 6.31 27.40 -23.26
N LEU A 356 6.83 28.17 -24.21
CA LEU A 356 7.83 27.71 -25.16
C LEU A 356 9.16 27.37 -24.49
N VAL A 357 9.67 28.27 -23.63
CA VAL A 357 10.89 28.02 -22.85
C VAL A 357 10.69 26.86 -21.87
N GLY A 358 9.52 26.75 -21.22
CA GLY A 358 9.19 25.65 -20.34
C GLY A 358 9.16 24.29 -21.05
N ALA A 359 8.64 24.24 -22.29
CA ALA A 359 8.72 23.04 -23.14
C ALA A 359 10.17 22.68 -23.49
N GLY A 360 10.98 23.69 -23.87
CA GLY A 360 12.42 23.53 -24.14
C GLY A 360 13.16 22.99 -22.90
N ILE A 361 12.92 23.56 -21.73
CA ILE A 361 13.48 23.08 -20.45
C ILE A 361 13.05 21.63 -20.19
N GLY A 362 11.78 21.30 -20.44
CA GLY A 362 11.28 19.93 -20.30
C GLY A 362 12.07 18.93 -21.16
N LEU A 363 12.30 19.26 -22.43
CA LEU A 363 13.06 18.42 -23.34
C LEU A 363 14.54 18.32 -22.95
N VAL A 364 15.18 19.44 -22.62
CA VAL A 364 16.59 19.47 -22.17
C VAL A 364 16.74 18.65 -20.87
N SER A 365 15.83 18.84 -19.91
CA SER A 365 15.87 18.08 -18.65
C SER A 365 15.68 16.58 -18.87
N LEU A 366 14.82 16.18 -19.82
CA LEU A 366 14.66 14.78 -20.20
C LEU A 366 15.94 14.20 -20.79
N LEU A 367 16.53 14.87 -21.77
CA LEU A 367 17.76 14.38 -22.44
C LEU A 367 18.94 14.33 -21.49
N LEU A 368 19.18 15.39 -20.72
CA LEU A 368 20.27 15.42 -19.73
C LEU A 368 20.01 14.45 -18.57
N GLY A 369 18.78 14.33 -18.13
CA GLY A 369 18.40 13.40 -17.06
C GLY A 369 18.57 11.94 -17.47
N LEU A 370 18.19 11.58 -18.69
CA LEU A 370 18.47 10.27 -19.27
C LEU A 370 19.98 10.02 -19.37
N ALA A 371 20.73 10.95 -19.96
CA ALA A 371 22.18 10.81 -20.11
C ALA A 371 22.87 10.62 -18.75
N TRP A 372 22.55 11.48 -17.76
CA TRP A 372 23.06 11.37 -16.41
C TRP A 372 22.71 10.03 -15.75
N SER A 373 21.45 9.62 -15.85
CA SER A 373 20.97 8.37 -15.26
C SER A 373 21.70 7.16 -15.86
N PHE A 374 21.91 7.14 -17.18
CA PHE A 374 22.71 6.09 -17.82
C PHE A 374 24.17 6.08 -17.35
N VAL A 375 24.79 7.25 -17.13
CA VAL A 375 26.14 7.32 -16.55
C VAL A 375 26.15 6.72 -15.15
N VAL A 376 25.19 7.08 -14.29
CA VAL A 376 25.08 6.53 -12.93
C VAL A 376 24.90 5.01 -12.95
N ILE A 377 24.02 4.50 -13.82
CA ILE A 377 23.79 3.05 -13.98
C ILE A 377 25.07 2.37 -14.49
N ALA A 378 25.75 2.94 -15.49
CA ALA A 378 26.99 2.39 -16.04
C ALA A 378 28.11 2.32 -14.99
N VAL A 379 28.28 3.38 -14.21
CA VAL A 379 29.30 3.40 -13.13
C VAL A 379 28.92 2.36 -12.03
N ALA A 380 27.63 2.23 -11.71
CA ALA A 380 27.16 1.19 -10.80
C ALA A 380 27.45 -0.23 -11.35
N TRP A 381 27.26 -0.45 -12.66
CA TRP A 381 27.59 -1.74 -13.28
C TRP A 381 29.07 -2.09 -13.18
N VAL A 382 29.97 -1.14 -13.50
CA VAL A 382 31.41 -1.35 -13.33
C VAL A 382 31.74 -1.73 -11.88
N ARG A 383 31.08 -1.12 -10.91
CA ARG A 383 31.33 -1.38 -9.47
C ARG A 383 30.81 -2.75 -9.02
N PHE A 384 29.62 -3.14 -9.47
CA PHE A 384 28.94 -4.35 -8.97
C PHE A 384 29.12 -5.58 -9.86
N ARG A 385 29.50 -5.40 -11.16
CA ARG A 385 29.69 -6.48 -12.15
C ARG A 385 31.05 -6.39 -12.86
N PRO A 386 32.16 -6.42 -12.12
CA PRO A 386 33.49 -6.16 -12.72
C PRO A 386 33.94 -7.18 -13.78
N LEU A 387 33.27 -8.34 -13.88
CA LEU A 387 33.57 -9.37 -14.88
C LEU A 387 32.76 -9.22 -16.19
N LEU A 388 31.85 -8.25 -16.26
CA LEU A 388 31.00 -8.02 -17.44
C LEU A 388 31.24 -6.61 -18.05
N SER A 389 32.15 -5.83 -17.47
CA SER A 389 32.46 -4.45 -17.88
C SER A 389 33.77 -4.37 -18.67
#